data_389c8d7c9ce743b0a62312d9d4e5af8f
#
_entry.id   389c8d7c9ce743b0a62312d9d4e5af8f
#
_cell.length_a   1.000
_cell.length_b   1.000
_cell.length_c   1.000
_cell.angle_alpha   90.00
_cell.angle_beta   90.00
_cell.angle_gamma   90.00
#
_symmetry.space_group_name_H-M   'P 1'
#
loop_
_entity.id
_entity.type
_entity.pdbx_description
1 polymer ?
#
loop_
_entity_poly.entity_id
_entity_poly.type
_entity_poly.pdbx_seq_one_letter_code
_entity_poly.pdbx_strand_id
1 'polypeptide(L)'
;MAIIDRTSAPLSPSYGTNALNRTSFPKGFIFGAASSAYQEDVSIMKGMGLDAYRFSISWSRVLPRGKLSGGVNEEGIKYYNNLIDELQANGLDSYVTLFHWDVPQALDEEYGGFLNPKIVNDFRDYADLCFQRFGDRVKRWITLNEPWTFAVTGYDDGSCAPSRCSDWRQNNCTGGDSGLEPYIVTHNQILAHAAAVDVYKKKYQATQNGLIGITLVTKWMVAASNSSVDRRAAQRAQDFFLGWYMDPLTTGDYCRTMRSLVGNRLPKFTAQQAKLIKGSMDFLGLNYYTAQFAVDKSSSNGVNQSYTTDSHATLLINCNESVSGELNGVPIGEKVWHICILATSEVYLTTKLTFCGLISKLHTLPSIEHQAGSNWLYVYPKGVRLLLHYIRKKYNNPIIYITENGIDEVSNSTLPLHDVLTDNFRVMYYRRHLSYIQRTIKEGVDVRGFFAWSIFDNFEWNSGYTSRFGVNYVDFKDGLKRYPKLSAQWFKVFLQK
;
A
#
# COMPACT_ATOMS: atom_id res chain seq x y z
N MET A 1 33.70 38.82 3.01
CA MET A 1 33.49 37.38 3.26
C MET A 1 32.26 36.95 2.46
N ALA A 2 32.47 36.29 1.32
CA ALA A 2 31.39 35.90 0.42
C ALA A 2 30.70 34.65 0.98
N ILE A 3 29.38 34.73 1.16
CA ILE A 3 28.54 33.60 1.50
C ILE A 3 28.45 32.73 0.25
N ILE A 4 29.11 31.58 0.28
CA ILE A 4 28.99 30.57 -0.76
C ILE A 4 27.62 29.91 -0.57
N ASP A 5 26.73 30.21 -1.52
CA ASP A 5 25.46 29.51 -1.68
C ASP A 5 25.71 28.03 -2.01
N ARG A 6 25.46 27.13 -1.03
CA ARG A 6 25.61 25.67 -1.18
C ARG A 6 24.34 24.95 -1.58
N THR A 7 23.39 25.63 -2.22
CA THR A 7 22.08 25.06 -2.57
C THR A 7 22.05 24.23 -3.87
N SER A 8 23.18 23.96 -4.52
CA SER A 8 23.24 23.18 -5.74
C SER A 8 24.36 22.16 -5.79
N ALA A 9 24.31 21.16 -4.90
CA ALA A 9 25.09 19.94 -5.18
C ALA A 9 24.39 19.15 -6.30
N PRO A 10 25.03 18.91 -7.44
CA PRO A 10 24.41 18.14 -8.52
C PRO A 10 24.21 16.70 -8.06
N LEU A 11 22.99 16.17 -8.22
CA LEU A 11 22.66 14.78 -8.04
C LEU A 11 23.64 13.95 -8.89
N SER A 12 24.47 13.12 -8.24
CA SER A 12 25.47 12.30 -8.92
C SER A 12 24.82 11.35 -9.94
N PRO A 13 25.33 11.29 -11.19
CA PRO A 13 24.72 10.50 -12.26
C PRO A 13 25.23 9.07 -12.23
N SER A 14 24.44 8.14 -11.70
CA SER A 14 24.69 6.73 -11.96
C SER A 14 23.40 5.93 -12.06
N TYR A 15 23.37 5.04 -13.02
CA TYR A 15 22.33 4.06 -13.37
C TYR A 15 21.36 4.41 -14.52
N GLY A 16 21.80 5.03 -15.62
CA GLY A 16 21.01 5.08 -16.87
C GLY A 16 19.61 5.73 -16.79
N THR A 17 19.29 6.37 -15.67
CA THR A 17 17.98 7.01 -15.40
C THR A 17 18.03 8.52 -15.55
N ASN A 18 19.12 9.10 -16.01
CA ASN A 18 19.33 10.56 -16.09
C ASN A 18 18.37 11.27 -17.03
N ALA A 19 17.69 10.52 -17.91
CA ALA A 19 16.70 11.04 -18.84
C ALA A 19 15.25 10.70 -18.46
N LEU A 20 14.98 10.06 -17.30
CA LEU A 20 13.63 9.68 -16.92
C LEU A 20 12.88 10.91 -16.39
N ASN A 21 11.76 11.23 -17.06
CA ASN A 21 10.85 12.33 -16.72
C ASN A 21 9.42 11.97 -17.14
N ARG A 22 8.45 12.87 -16.96
CA ARG A 22 7.05 12.69 -17.39
C ARG A 22 6.92 12.23 -18.86
N THR A 23 7.71 12.78 -19.77
CA THR A 23 7.63 12.46 -21.21
C THR A 23 8.13 11.04 -21.54
N SER A 24 8.76 10.36 -20.58
CA SER A 24 9.18 8.97 -20.72
C SER A 24 8.00 7.98 -20.58
N PHE A 25 6.84 8.47 -20.21
CA PHE A 25 5.59 7.70 -20.04
C PHE A 25 4.59 8.01 -21.16
N PRO A 26 3.61 7.13 -21.42
CA PRO A 26 2.60 7.37 -22.46
C PRO A 26 1.81 8.68 -22.20
N LYS A 27 1.34 9.30 -23.29
CA LYS A 27 0.41 10.44 -23.18
C LYS A 27 -0.82 10.01 -22.38
N GLY A 28 -1.23 10.82 -21.40
CA GLY A 28 -2.36 10.54 -20.53
C GLY A 28 -2.02 9.62 -19.35
N PHE A 29 -0.74 9.28 -19.13
CA PHE A 29 -0.30 8.62 -17.90
C PHE A 29 -0.45 9.57 -16.72
N ILE A 30 -1.13 9.14 -15.66
CA ILE A 30 -1.47 9.95 -14.49
C ILE A 30 -0.36 9.86 -13.44
N PHE A 31 0.12 11.01 -12.98
CA PHE A 31 0.99 11.11 -11.81
C PHE A 31 0.23 11.78 -10.68
N GLY A 32 0.03 11.10 -9.60
CA GLY A 32 -0.69 11.56 -8.43
C GLY A 32 0.06 11.33 -7.13
N ALA A 33 -0.58 11.72 -6.05
CA ALA A 33 -0.19 11.37 -4.69
C ALA A 33 -1.43 11.02 -3.85
N ALA A 34 -1.21 10.34 -2.74
CA ALA A 34 -2.27 9.92 -1.82
C ALA A 34 -2.03 10.51 -0.42
N SER A 35 -3.11 10.87 0.28
CA SER A 35 -3.18 11.22 1.71
C SER A 35 -4.57 11.79 2.04
N SER A 36 -4.76 12.38 3.25
CA SER A 36 -5.86 13.30 3.56
C SER A 36 -5.37 14.76 3.49
N ALA A 37 -6.13 15.68 2.85
CA ALA A 37 -5.69 17.04 2.56
C ALA A 37 -6.71 18.11 2.95
N TYR A 38 -6.20 19.33 3.16
CA TYR A 38 -6.94 20.57 3.28
C TYR A 38 -6.63 21.47 2.06
N GLN A 39 -7.30 22.64 1.93
CA GLN A 39 -7.18 23.53 0.78
C GLN A 39 -5.72 23.98 0.47
N GLU A 40 -4.93 24.30 1.49
CA GLU A 40 -3.50 24.65 1.30
C GLU A 40 -2.69 23.51 0.69
N ASP A 41 -3.05 22.27 1.00
CA ASP A 41 -2.38 21.07 0.50
C ASP A 41 -2.66 20.85 -0.99
N VAL A 42 -3.82 21.26 -1.51
CA VAL A 42 -4.16 21.18 -2.93
C VAL A 42 -3.24 22.10 -3.76
N SER A 43 -2.95 23.30 -3.27
CA SER A 43 -2.03 24.24 -3.96
C SER A 43 -0.61 23.69 -4.06
N ILE A 44 -0.13 22.97 -3.05
CA ILE A 44 1.18 22.29 -3.06
C ILE A 44 1.21 21.21 -4.15
N MET A 45 0.17 20.37 -4.24
CA MET A 45 0.05 19.32 -5.27
C MET A 45 0.07 19.91 -6.68
N LYS A 46 -0.70 20.96 -6.92
CA LYS A 46 -0.68 21.73 -8.18
C LYS A 46 0.71 22.31 -8.47
N GLY A 47 1.35 22.90 -7.47
CA GLY A 47 2.70 23.47 -7.57
C GLY A 47 3.79 22.43 -7.87
N MET A 48 3.57 21.18 -7.53
CA MET A 48 4.43 20.04 -7.89
C MET A 48 4.16 19.53 -9.32
N GLY A 49 3.04 19.90 -9.96
CA GLY A 49 2.67 19.44 -11.30
C GLY A 49 2.01 18.06 -11.31
N LEU A 50 1.37 17.65 -10.21
CA LEU A 50 0.58 16.42 -10.14
C LEU A 50 -0.70 16.55 -10.99
N ASP A 51 -1.21 15.41 -11.48
CA ASP A 51 -2.44 15.33 -12.27
C ASP A 51 -3.65 14.92 -11.42
N ALA A 52 -3.42 14.23 -10.30
CA ALA A 52 -4.48 13.63 -9.51
C ALA A 52 -4.13 13.55 -8.02
N TYR A 53 -5.18 13.50 -7.22
CA TYR A 53 -5.09 13.22 -5.81
C TYR A 53 -5.98 12.04 -5.42
N ARG A 54 -5.41 11.06 -4.68
CA ARG A 54 -6.14 9.94 -4.13
C ARG A 54 -6.37 10.14 -2.65
N PHE A 55 -7.63 10.07 -2.23
CA PHE A 55 -8.04 10.19 -0.83
C PHE A 55 -9.20 9.24 -0.51
N SER A 56 -9.48 9.04 0.77
CA SER A 56 -10.62 8.23 1.22
C SER A 56 -11.74 9.09 1.78
N ILE A 57 -12.98 8.65 1.56
CA ILE A 57 -14.15 9.13 2.29
C ILE A 57 -14.26 8.28 3.55
N SER A 58 -14.31 8.93 4.72
CA SER A 58 -14.56 8.22 5.96
C SER A 58 -16.05 7.85 6.05
N TRP A 59 -16.31 6.54 6.11
CA TRP A 59 -17.68 6.00 6.21
C TRP A 59 -18.40 6.57 7.42
N SER A 60 -17.77 6.56 8.59
CA SER A 60 -18.35 7.10 9.83
C SER A 60 -18.54 8.62 9.80
N ARG A 61 -17.77 9.37 9.01
CA ARG A 61 -17.97 10.82 8.84
C ARG A 61 -19.23 11.13 8.06
N VAL A 62 -19.56 10.31 7.06
CA VAL A 62 -20.73 10.51 6.19
C VAL A 62 -21.99 9.86 6.80
N LEU A 63 -21.84 8.66 7.34
CA LEU A 63 -22.89 7.91 8.04
C LEU A 63 -22.40 7.54 9.46
N PRO A 64 -22.61 8.37 10.47
CA PRO A 64 -22.08 8.13 11.82
C PRO A 64 -22.52 6.80 12.45
N ARG A 65 -23.70 6.30 12.07
CA ARG A 65 -24.20 4.97 12.47
C ARG A 65 -24.01 3.90 11.41
N GLY A 66 -23.24 4.17 10.36
CA GLY A 66 -22.92 3.24 9.27
C GLY A 66 -24.07 2.93 8.31
N LYS A 67 -25.30 3.37 8.60
CA LYS A 67 -26.53 3.07 7.85
C LYS A 67 -27.29 4.34 7.46
N LEU A 68 -27.99 4.31 6.33
CA LEU A 68 -28.88 5.41 5.93
C LEU A 68 -29.97 5.69 6.97
N SER A 69 -30.53 4.64 7.60
CA SER A 69 -31.53 4.76 8.64
C SER A 69 -31.03 5.49 9.90
N GLY A 70 -29.72 5.55 10.11
CA GLY A 70 -29.08 6.29 11.20
C GLY A 70 -28.86 7.77 10.92
N GLY A 71 -29.23 8.24 9.72
CA GLY A 71 -29.08 9.62 9.27
C GLY A 71 -27.76 9.87 8.52
N VAL A 72 -27.79 10.85 7.62
CA VAL A 72 -26.64 11.35 6.86
C VAL A 72 -26.05 12.56 7.56
N ASN A 73 -24.76 12.59 7.75
CA ASN A 73 -24.05 13.76 8.25
C ASN A 73 -23.76 14.74 7.10
N GLU A 74 -24.61 15.73 6.93
CA GLU A 74 -24.47 16.73 5.85
C GLU A 74 -23.21 17.60 5.99
N GLU A 75 -22.67 17.80 7.20
CA GLU A 75 -21.38 18.46 7.42
C GLU A 75 -20.24 17.62 6.82
N GLY A 76 -20.28 16.29 7.00
CA GLY A 76 -19.34 15.36 6.38
C GLY A 76 -19.45 15.37 4.86
N ILE A 77 -20.67 15.41 4.31
CA ILE A 77 -20.89 15.54 2.86
C ILE A 77 -20.32 16.87 2.34
N LYS A 78 -20.59 17.98 3.05
CA LYS A 78 -20.08 19.31 2.69
C LYS A 78 -18.54 19.35 2.66
N TYR A 79 -17.89 18.74 3.65
CA TYR A 79 -16.43 18.64 3.68
C TYR A 79 -15.86 18.03 2.39
N TYR A 80 -16.41 16.88 1.96
CA TYR A 80 -15.91 16.21 0.75
C TYR A 80 -16.31 16.94 -0.54
N ASN A 81 -17.47 17.60 -0.59
CA ASN A 81 -17.82 18.48 -1.70
C ASN A 81 -16.79 19.60 -1.85
N ASN A 82 -16.45 20.30 -0.77
CA ASN A 82 -15.46 21.38 -0.80
C ASN A 82 -14.07 20.87 -1.26
N LEU A 83 -13.64 19.71 -0.79
CA LEU A 83 -12.36 19.10 -1.22
C LEU A 83 -12.37 18.75 -2.71
N ILE A 84 -13.44 18.14 -3.20
CA ILE A 84 -13.56 17.73 -4.62
C ILE A 84 -13.64 18.96 -5.51
N ASP A 85 -14.38 20.00 -5.12
CA ASP A 85 -14.49 21.26 -5.85
C ASP A 85 -13.14 21.98 -5.93
N GLU A 86 -12.38 22.00 -4.83
CA GLU A 86 -11.05 22.60 -4.78
C GLU A 86 -10.05 21.85 -5.68
N LEU A 87 -10.08 20.50 -5.66
CA LEU A 87 -9.26 19.69 -6.57
C LEU A 87 -9.60 19.99 -8.02
N GLN A 88 -10.88 20.02 -8.38
CA GLN A 88 -11.33 20.32 -9.74
C GLN A 88 -10.94 21.73 -10.19
N ALA A 89 -11.12 22.73 -9.32
CA ALA A 89 -10.71 24.11 -9.58
C ALA A 89 -9.20 24.26 -9.84
N ASN A 90 -8.40 23.36 -9.26
CA ASN A 90 -6.96 23.31 -9.45
C ASN A 90 -6.51 22.36 -10.59
N GLY A 91 -7.45 21.71 -11.30
CA GLY A 91 -7.16 20.82 -12.42
C GLY A 91 -6.61 19.45 -11.99
N LEU A 92 -6.93 19.00 -10.76
CA LEU A 92 -6.54 17.71 -10.20
C LEU A 92 -7.70 16.72 -10.25
N ASP A 93 -7.49 15.55 -10.83
CA ASP A 93 -8.47 14.47 -10.84
C ASP A 93 -8.60 13.84 -9.45
N SER A 94 -9.84 13.59 -9.03
CA SER A 94 -10.15 12.87 -7.78
C SER A 94 -10.18 11.37 -7.98
N TYR A 95 -9.34 10.62 -7.24
CA TYR A 95 -9.37 9.17 -7.08
C TYR A 95 -9.89 8.86 -5.68
N VAL A 96 -11.13 8.42 -5.56
CA VAL A 96 -11.82 8.33 -4.28
C VAL A 96 -11.94 6.90 -3.81
N THR A 97 -11.39 6.62 -2.63
CA THR A 97 -11.52 5.34 -1.92
C THR A 97 -12.70 5.41 -0.95
N LEU A 98 -13.62 4.44 -1.05
CA LEU A 98 -14.81 4.38 -0.18
C LEU A 98 -14.51 3.80 1.19
N PHE A 99 -13.60 2.81 1.27
CA PHE A 99 -13.24 2.16 2.53
C PHE A 99 -11.72 2.05 2.67
N HIS A 100 -11.19 2.69 3.72
CA HIS A 100 -9.77 2.63 4.07
C HIS A 100 -9.61 2.27 5.56
N TRP A 101 -10.21 1.10 5.94
CA TRP A 101 -10.16 0.43 7.25
C TRP A 101 -11.02 1.05 8.36
N ASP A 102 -11.79 2.05 8.06
CA ASP A 102 -12.61 2.83 9.00
C ASP A 102 -14.07 2.34 9.08
N VAL A 103 -14.27 1.10 9.54
CA VAL A 103 -15.61 0.57 9.82
C VAL A 103 -16.29 1.44 10.90
N PRO A 104 -17.53 1.90 10.68
CA PRO A 104 -18.27 2.58 11.74
C PRO A 104 -18.44 1.71 12.98
N GLN A 105 -18.05 2.21 14.14
CA GLN A 105 -18.12 1.49 15.42
C GLN A 105 -19.51 0.92 15.69
N ALA A 106 -20.56 1.67 15.31
CA ALA A 106 -21.94 1.23 15.48
C ALA A 106 -22.27 -0.08 14.72
N LEU A 107 -21.60 -0.36 13.59
CA LEU A 107 -21.80 -1.60 12.84
C LEU A 107 -21.02 -2.76 13.47
N ASP A 108 -19.86 -2.46 14.05
CA ASP A 108 -19.07 -3.45 14.78
C ASP A 108 -19.81 -3.87 16.06
N GLU A 109 -20.34 -2.92 16.83
CA GLU A 109 -21.13 -3.17 18.03
C GLU A 109 -22.46 -3.90 17.74
N GLU A 110 -23.12 -3.57 16.62
CA GLU A 110 -24.44 -4.15 16.32
C GLU A 110 -24.33 -5.62 15.85
N TYR A 111 -23.31 -5.95 15.03
CA TYR A 111 -23.23 -7.27 14.42
C TYR A 111 -21.80 -7.75 14.08
N GLY A 112 -20.74 -7.09 14.55
CA GLY A 112 -19.34 -7.50 14.32
C GLY A 112 -18.77 -7.09 12.97
N GLY A 113 -19.27 -6.00 12.36
CA GLY A 113 -18.70 -5.46 11.14
C GLY A 113 -18.60 -6.49 10.00
N PHE A 114 -17.41 -6.63 9.41
CA PHE A 114 -17.17 -7.58 8.30
C PHE A 114 -17.23 -9.07 8.67
N LEU A 115 -17.33 -9.43 9.95
CA LEU A 115 -17.65 -10.81 10.34
C LEU A 115 -19.08 -11.22 9.96
N ASN A 116 -19.97 -10.26 9.74
CA ASN A 116 -21.36 -10.52 9.42
C ASN A 116 -21.72 -10.11 8.00
N PRO A 117 -22.45 -10.93 7.23
CA PRO A 117 -22.83 -10.61 5.85
C PRO A 117 -23.78 -9.40 5.72
N LYS A 118 -24.39 -8.91 6.81
CA LYS A 118 -25.18 -7.67 6.78
C LYS A 118 -24.38 -6.47 6.29
N ILE A 119 -23.05 -6.44 6.57
CA ILE A 119 -22.16 -5.37 6.14
C ILE A 119 -22.18 -5.15 4.62
N VAL A 120 -22.46 -6.18 3.82
CA VAL A 120 -22.52 -6.10 2.37
C VAL A 120 -23.59 -5.11 1.91
N ASN A 121 -24.76 -5.14 2.53
CA ASN A 121 -25.84 -4.21 2.20
C ASN A 121 -25.56 -2.81 2.72
N ASP A 122 -25.06 -2.70 3.96
CA ASP A 122 -24.77 -1.40 4.56
C ASP A 122 -23.63 -0.69 3.77
N PHE A 123 -22.61 -1.42 3.33
CA PHE A 123 -21.55 -0.88 2.47
C PHE A 123 -22.07 -0.48 1.08
N ARG A 124 -22.92 -1.30 0.46
CA ARG A 124 -23.60 -0.97 -0.80
C ARG A 124 -24.38 0.34 -0.70
N ASP A 125 -25.15 0.51 0.35
CA ASP A 125 -25.99 1.71 0.55
C ASP A 125 -25.16 2.95 0.84
N TYR A 126 -24.04 2.81 1.57
CA TYR A 126 -23.05 3.85 1.74
C TYR A 126 -22.38 4.24 0.40
N ALA A 127 -21.99 3.26 -0.40
CA ALA A 127 -21.41 3.50 -1.72
C ALA A 127 -22.41 4.20 -2.66
N ASP A 128 -23.67 3.76 -2.66
CA ASP A 128 -24.75 4.38 -3.45
C ASP A 128 -24.93 5.86 -3.07
N LEU A 129 -24.92 6.20 -1.79
CA LEU A 129 -24.94 7.59 -1.32
C LEU A 129 -23.75 8.39 -1.83
N CYS A 130 -22.53 7.84 -1.76
CA CYS A 130 -21.33 8.52 -2.25
C CYS A 130 -21.39 8.75 -3.77
N PHE A 131 -21.83 7.77 -4.55
CA PHE A 131 -21.99 7.91 -6.01
C PHE A 131 -23.04 8.98 -6.35
N GLN A 132 -24.12 9.06 -5.59
CA GLN A 132 -25.15 10.07 -5.77
C GLN A 132 -24.62 11.49 -5.46
N ARG A 133 -23.86 11.65 -4.35
CA ARG A 133 -23.45 12.95 -3.83
C ARG A 133 -22.22 13.55 -4.52
N PHE A 134 -21.34 12.72 -5.10
CA PHE A 134 -20.03 13.16 -5.60
C PHE A 134 -19.73 12.69 -7.03
N GLY A 135 -20.52 11.78 -7.60
CA GLY A 135 -20.17 11.13 -8.87
C GLY A 135 -20.32 12.00 -10.10
N ASP A 136 -20.94 13.17 -10.01
CA ASP A 136 -20.90 14.21 -11.04
C ASP A 136 -19.48 14.68 -11.34
N ARG A 137 -18.61 14.74 -10.31
CA ARG A 137 -17.21 15.22 -10.35
C ARG A 137 -16.18 14.10 -10.21
N VAL A 138 -16.44 13.07 -9.40
CA VAL A 138 -15.54 11.94 -9.21
C VAL A 138 -15.66 10.94 -10.35
N LYS A 139 -14.54 10.69 -11.06
CA LYS A 139 -14.50 9.77 -12.22
C LYS A 139 -13.71 8.48 -11.95
N ARG A 140 -13.10 8.34 -10.78
CA ARG A 140 -12.33 7.14 -10.39
C ARG A 140 -12.69 6.74 -8.97
N TRP A 141 -13.39 5.61 -8.86
CA TRP A 141 -13.82 5.06 -7.60
C TRP A 141 -13.02 3.82 -7.22
N ILE A 142 -12.59 3.74 -5.98
CA ILE A 142 -11.94 2.58 -5.38
C ILE A 142 -12.84 2.12 -4.25
N THR A 143 -13.34 0.89 -4.32
CA THR A 143 -14.26 0.39 -3.28
C THR A 143 -13.56 0.18 -1.95
N LEU A 144 -12.48 -0.62 -1.96
CA LEU A 144 -11.72 -1.01 -0.78
C LEU A 144 -10.24 -0.72 -1.00
N ASN A 145 -9.57 -0.19 0.03
CA ASN A 145 -8.12 -0.16 0.09
C ASN A 145 -7.59 -1.34 0.90
N GLU A 146 -6.68 -2.10 0.30
CA GLU A 146 -5.94 -3.19 0.97
C GLU A 146 -6.80 -4.08 1.86
N PRO A 147 -7.86 -4.68 1.34
CA PRO A 147 -8.72 -5.52 2.17
C PRO A 147 -7.96 -6.69 2.81
N TRP A 148 -6.86 -7.15 2.22
CA TRP A 148 -5.93 -8.13 2.82
C TRP A 148 -5.36 -7.62 4.15
N THR A 149 -4.82 -6.40 4.16
CA THR A 149 -4.23 -5.81 5.36
C THR A 149 -5.26 -5.75 6.48
N PHE A 150 -6.46 -5.22 6.19
CA PHE A 150 -7.54 -5.16 7.17
C PHE A 150 -7.92 -6.55 7.71
N ALA A 151 -8.09 -7.56 6.83
CA ALA A 151 -8.51 -8.89 7.25
C ALA A 151 -7.42 -9.63 8.06
N VAL A 152 -6.15 -9.51 7.66
CA VAL A 152 -5.07 -10.25 8.32
C VAL A 152 -4.60 -9.55 9.61
N THR A 153 -4.36 -8.23 9.56
CA THR A 153 -3.89 -7.53 10.75
C THR A 153 -4.99 -7.34 11.81
N GLY A 154 -6.24 -7.31 11.39
CA GLY A 154 -7.38 -7.16 12.29
C GLY A 154 -7.90 -8.47 12.87
N TYR A 155 -7.76 -9.60 12.12
CA TYR A 155 -8.47 -10.85 12.46
C TYR A 155 -7.60 -12.13 12.42
N ASP A 156 -6.32 -12.06 11.98
CA ASP A 156 -5.38 -13.18 12.07
C ASP A 156 -4.31 -12.92 13.11
N ASP A 157 -3.54 -11.83 12.99
CA ASP A 157 -2.47 -11.51 13.94
C ASP A 157 -2.89 -10.50 15.03
N GLY A 158 -4.01 -9.79 14.83
CA GLY A 158 -4.57 -8.88 15.82
C GLY A 158 -3.76 -7.61 16.05
N SER A 159 -2.80 -7.31 15.19
CA SER A 159 -1.91 -6.13 15.33
C SER A 159 -2.62 -4.80 15.06
N CYS A 160 -3.74 -4.80 14.35
CA CYS A 160 -4.59 -3.63 14.10
C CYS A 160 -6.02 -3.87 14.59
N ALA A 161 -6.81 -2.79 14.72
CA ALA A 161 -8.23 -2.89 15.05
C ALA A 161 -8.98 -3.79 14.05
N PRO A 162 -9.91 -4.63 14.54
CA PRO A 162 -10.44 -4.73 15.90
C PRO A 162 -9.63 -5.62 16.86
N SER A 163 -8.38 -5.95 16.55
CA SER A 163 -7.43 -6.70 17.38
C SER A 163 -7.96 -8.07 17.81
N ARG A 164 -8.38 -8.86 16.83
CA ARG A 164 -8.90 -10.21 17.02
C ARG A 164 -7.90 -11.26 16.52
N CYS A 165 -7.63 -12.26 17.34
CA CYS A 165 -6.80 -13.40 16.97
C CYS A 165 -7.05 -14.59 17.91
N SER A 166 -6.56 -15.77 17.52
CA SER A 166 -6.57 -16.94 18.40
C SER A 166 -5.62 -16.78 19.59
N ASP A 167 -5.96 -17.33 20.75
CA ASP A 167 -5.20 -17.22 22.02
C ASP A 167 -3.72 -17.63 21.89
N TRP A 168 -3.43 -18.63 21.05
CA TRP A 168 -2.06 -19.10 20.83
C TRP A 168 -1.15 -18.06 20.11
N ARG A 169 -1.71 -16.99 19.52
CA ARG A 169 -0.94 -15.88 18.92
C ARG A 169 -0.21 -15.02 19.95
N GLN A 170 -0.66 -15.01 21.19
CA GLN A 170 -0.08 -14.25 22.30
C GLN A 170 0.03 -12.73 22.05
N ASN A 171 -0.83 -12.18 21.20
CA ASN A 171 -0.82 -10.74 20.81
C ASN A 171 -1.82 -9.90 21.62
N ASN A 172 -2.23 -10.34 22.80
CA ASN A 172 -3.22 -9.66 23.68
C ASN A 172 -4.52 -9.28 22.94
N CYS A 173 -5.00 -10.15 22.08
CA CYS A 173 -6.22 -9.92 21.32
C CYS A 173 -7.46 -10.01 22.22
N THR A 174 -8.54 -9.32 21.81
CA THR A 174 -9.83 -9.31 22.51
C THR A 174 -10.65 -10.60 22.31
N GLY A 175 -10.08 -11.63 21.70
CA GLY A 175 -10.67 -12.90 21.26
C GLY A 175 -10.54 -13.05 19.75
N GLY A 176 -11.08 -14.13 19.20
CA GLY A 176 -11.09 -14.38 17.76
C GLY A 176 -10.60 -15.76 17.37
N ASP A 177 -10.69 -16.06 16.08
CA ASP A 177 -10.21 -17.30 15.47
C ASP A 177 -9.40 -17.00 14.20
N SER A 178 -8.08 -17.01 14.32
CA SER A 178 -7.13 -16.73 13.23
C SER A 178 -7.26 -17.73 12.06
N GLY A 179 -7.83 -18.90 12.30
CA GLY A 179 -8.07 -19.93 11.29
C GLY A 179 -9.38 -19.77 10.52
N LEU A 180 -10.29 -18.92 10.98
CA LEU A 180 -11.63 -18.78 10.40
C LEU A 180 -11.99 -17.33 10.05
N GLU A 181 -11.80 -16.39 10.98
CA GLU A 181 -12.29 -15.01 10.84
C GLU A 181 -11.71 -14.26 9.65
N PRO A 182 -10.40 -14.34 9.31
CA PRO A 182 -9.86 -13.65 8.14
C PRO A 182 -10.57 -14.07 6.85
N TYR A 183 -10.95 -15.34 6.73
CA TYR A 183 -11.64 -15.87 5.55
C TYR A 183 -13.09 -15.37 5.45
N ILE A 184 -13.80 -15.28 6.58
CA ILE A 184 -15.16 -14.71 6.65
C ILE A 184 -15.12 -13.23 6.28
N VAL A 185 -14.22 -12.47 6.88
CA VAL A 185 -14.04 -11.03 6.63
C VAL A 185 -13.75 -10.77 5.16
N THR A 186 -12.77 -11.48 4.59
CA THR A 186 -12.44 -11.35 3.15
C THR A 186 -13.59 -11.73 2.25
N HIS A 187 -14.34 -12.77 2.58
CA HIS A 187 -15.51 -13.18 1.81
C HIS A 187 -16.55 -12.06 1.75
N ASN A 188 -16.86 -11.45 2.90
CA ASN A 188 -17.81 -10.34 2.99
C ASN A 188 -17.26 -9.06 2.32
N GLN A 189 -15.95 -8.81 2.38
CA GLN A 189 -15.32 -7.69 1.66
C GLN A 189 -15.46 -7.86 0.13
N ILE A 190 -15.20 -9.05 -0.41
CA ILE A 190 -15.36 -9.32 -1.85
C ILE A 190 -16.82 -9.13 -2.27
N LEU A 191 -17.78 -9.60 -1.46
CA LEU A 191 -19.21 -9.40 -1.73
C LEU A 191 -19.63 -7.93 -1.63
N ALA A 192 -19.13 -7.19 -0.65
CA ALA A 192 -19.39 -5.76 -0.49
C ALA A 192 -18.84 -4.95 -1.67
N HIS A 193 -17.61 -5.26 -2.10
CA HIS A 193 -17.02 -4.71 -3.32
C HIS A 193 -17.93 -4.95 -4.53
N ALA A 194 -18.30 -6.20 -4.77
CA ALA A 194 -19.11 -6.57 -5.94
C ALA A 194 -20.51 -5.93 -5.92
N ALA A 195 -21.13 -5.79 -4.75
CA ALA A 195 -22.40 -5.11 -4.57
C ALA A 195 -22.32 -3.60 -4.87
N ALA A 196 -21.25 -2.94 -4.42
CA ALA A 196 -21.00 -1.53 -4.73
C ALA A 196 -20.76 -1.31 -6.22
N VAL A 197 -19.96 -2.19 -6.86
CA VAL A 197 -19.70 -2.15 -8.32
C VAL A 197 -20.99 -2.34 -9.11
N ASP A 198 -21.84 -3.28 -8.72
CA ASP A 198 -23.13 -3.56 -9.40
C ASP A 198 -24.05 -2.33 -9.35
N VAL A 199 -24.15 -1.67 -8.20
CA VAL A 199 -24.91 -0.42 -8.06
C VAL A 199 -24.34 0.67 -8.94
N TYR A 200 -23.01 0.86 -8.93
CA TYR A 200 -22.37 1.88 -9.76
C TYR A 200 -22.63 1.64 -11.25
N LYS A 201 -22.39 0.44 -11.73
CA LYS A 201 -22.56 0.10 -13.14
C LYS A 201 -24.01 0.22 -13.61
N LYS A 202 -24.98 -0.15 -12.78
CA LYS A 202 -26.40 -0.11 -13.15
C LYS A 202 -27.03 1.27 -13.08
N LYS A 203 -26.67 2.07 -12.05
CA LYS A 203 -27.35 3.34 -11.80
C LYS A 203 -26.59 4.56 -12.33
N TYR A 204 -25.23 4.53 -12.32
CA TYR A 204 -24.43 5.75 -12.42
C TYR A 204 -23.44 5.75 -13.57
N GLN A 205 -22.80 4.64 -13.88
CA GLN A 205 -21.65 4.60 -14.79
C GLN A 205 -21.94 5.25 -16.15
N ALA A 206 -23.12 4.97 -16.74
CA ALA A 206 -23.51 5.48 -18.05
C ALA A 206 -23.62 7.03 -18.09
N THR A 207 -24.06 7.64 -16.98
CA THR A 207 -24.27 9.09 -16.89
C THR A 207 -23.03 9.83 -16.34
N GLN A 208 -22.32 9.20 -15.41
CA GLN A 208 -21.15 9.79 -14.76
C GLN A 208 -19.86 9.58 -15.54
N ASN A 209 -19.80 8.63 -16.49
CA ASN A 209 -18.63 8.30 -17.32
C ASN A 209 -17.36 8.01 -16.48
N GLY A 210 -17.51 7.35 -15.33
CA GLY A 210 -16.42 6.99 -14.44
C GLY A 210 -16.03 5.53 -14.53
N LEU A 211 -14.94 5.18 -13.83
CA LEU A 211 -14.47 3.81 -13.66
C LEU A 211 -14.46 3.45 -12.18
N ILE A 212 -14.73 2.18 -11.88
CA ILE A 212 -14.71 1.65 -10.52
C ILE A 212 -13.79 0.43 -10.42
N GLY A 213 -12.97 0.39 -9.37
CA GLY A 213 -12.02 -0.70 -9.12
C GLY A 213 -11.83 -0.99 -7.65
N ILE A 214 -10.81 -1.77 -7.35
CA ILE A 214 -10.37 -2.13 -6.00
C ILE A 214 -8.86 -1.93 -5.90
N THR A 215 -8.37 -1.51 -4.74
CA THR A 215 -6.92 -1.43 -4.49
C THR A 215 -6.46 -2.59 -3.63
N LEU A 216 -5.49 -3.34 -4.14
CA LEU A 216 -4.88 -4.47 -3.45
C LEU A 216 -3.44 -4.15 -3.07
N VAL A 217 -3.07 -4.42 -1.81
CA VAL A 217 -1.67 -4.48 -1.40
C VAL A 217 -1.01 -5.70 -2.03
N THR A 218 0.22 -5.55 -2.45
CA THR A 218 0.97 -6.66 -3.02
C THR A 218 2.45 -6.61 -2.66
N LYS A 219 3.05 -7.78 -2.66
CA LYS A 219 4.49 -8.00 -2.52
C LYS A 219 4.93 -8.98 -3.60
N TRP A 220 6.16 -8.85 -4.09
CA TRP A 220 6.70 -9.90 -4.93
C TRP A 220 7.27 -11.02 -4.05
N MET A 221 6.81 -12.25 -4.26
CA MET A 221 7.29 -13.41 -3.53
C MET A 221 8.45 -14.04 -4.27
N VAL A 222 9.63 -14.00 -3.67
CA VAL A 222 10.87 -14.57 -4.23
C VAL A 222 11.10 -15.94 -3.62
N ALA A 223 11.32 -16.96 -4.43
CA ALA A 223 11.68 -18.28 -3.90
C ALA A 223 13.01 -18.17 -3.14
N ALA A 224 13.07 -18.69 -1.92
CA ALA A 224 14.26 -18.62 -1.07
C ALA A 224 15.45 -19.38 -1.64
N SER A 225 15.21 -20.39 -2.49
CA SER A 225 16.24 -21.10 -3.23
C SER A 225 15.76 -21.51 -4.63
N ASN A 226 16.66 -22.04 -5.44
CA ASN A 226 16.33 -22.61 -6.74
C ASN A 226 15.63 -24.00 -6.65
N SER A 227 15.33 -24.48 -5.45
CA SER A 227 14.60 -25.73 -5.26
C SER A 227 13.18 -25.65 -5.82
N SER A 228 12.63 -26.78 -6.24
CA SER A 228 11.25 -26.83 -6.70
C SER A 228 10.24 -26.62 -5.56
N VAL A 229 10.61 -26.92 -4.31
CA VAL A 229 9.74 -26.72 -3.15
C VAL A 229 9.59 -25.25 -2.79
N ASP A 230 10.69 -24.47 -2.78
CA ASP A 230 10.63 -23.03 -2.50
C ASP A 230 9.96 -22.26 -3.64
N ARG A 231 10.17 -22.65 -4.91
CA ARG A 231 9.39 -22.07 -6.01
C ARG A 231 7.90 -22.29 -5.87
N ARG A 232 7.47 -23.48 -5.42
CA ARG A 232 6.05 -23.75 -5.12
C ARG A 232 5.58 -22.98 -3.88
N ALA A 233 6.43 -22.79 -2.87
CA ALA A 233 6.11 -21.96 -1.71
C ALA A 233 5.86 -20.50 -2.10
N ALA A 234 6.73 -19.92 -2.93
CA ALA A 234 6.54 -18.57 -3.46
C ALA A 234 5.22 -18.44 -4.27
N GLN A 235 4.87 -19.45 -5.08
CA GLN A 235 3.60 -19.47 -5.79
C GLN A 235 2.40 -19.55 -4.84
N ARG A 236 2.44 -20.41 -3.81
CA ARG A 236 1.37 -20.49 -2.80
C ARG A 236 1.22 -19.18 -2.03
N ALA A 237 2.34 -18.58 -1.63
CA ALA A 237 2.32 -17.28 -0.98
C ALA A 237 1.69 -16.19 -1.88
N GLN A 238 1.99 -16.19 -3.18
CA GLN A 238 1.39 -15.26 -4.14
C GLN A 238 -0.11 -15.54 -4.33
N ASP A 239 -0.53 -16.81 -4.35
CA ASP A 239 -1.95 -17.21 -4.43
C ASP A 239 -2.72 -16.78 -3.17
N PHE A 240 -2.13 -16.92 -1.98
CA PHE A 240 -2.75 -16.47 -0.72
C PHE A 240 -2.78 -14.95 -0.59
N PHE A 241 -1.82 -14.24 -1.15
CA PHE A 241 -1.74 -12.78 -1.04
C PHE A 241 -2.61 -12.08 -2.10
N LEU A 242 -2.19 -12.12 -3.36
CA LEU A 242 -2.88 -11.48 -4.49
C LEU A 242 -4.03 -12.35 -5.01
N GLY A 243 -3.81 -13.66 -5.14
CA GLY A 243 -4.81 -14.59 -5.70
C GLY A 243 -6.08 -14.67 -4.87
N TRP A 244 -6.01 -14.46 -3.56
CA TRP A 244 -7.17 -14.48 -2.67
C TRP A 244 -8.29 -13.52 -3.10
N TYR A 245 -7.92 -12.36 -3.68
CA TYR A 245 -8.85 -11.38 -4.23
C TYR A 245 -8.98 -11.47 -5.74
N MET A 246 -7.84 -11.55 -6.46
CA MET A 246 -7.86 -11.48 -7.92
C MET A 246 -8.52 -12.69 -8.58
N ASP A 247 -8.37 -13.90 -8.02
CA ASP A 247 -9.00 -15.08 -8.62
C ASP A 247 -10.53 -14.99 -8.53
N PRO A 248 -11.19 -14.66 -7.39
CA PRO A 248 -12.62 -14.40 -7.35
C PRO A 248 -13.08 -13.30 -8.33
N LEU A 249 -12.37 -12.17 -8.36
CA LEU A 249 -12.73 -11.03 -9.23
C LEU A 249 -12.66 -11.38 -10.73
N THR A 250 -11.83 -12.34 -11.11
CA THR A 250 -11.64 -12.73 -12.52
C THR A 250 -12.39 -13.99 -12.90
N THR A 251 -12.52 -14.96 -12.00
CA THR A 251 -13.11 -16.27 -12.29
C THR A 251 -14.48 -16.48 -11.63
N GLY A 252 -14.76 -15.78 -10.53
CA GLY A 252 -15.94 -15.96 -9.68
C GLY A 252 -15.74 -16.96 -8.54
N ASP A 253 -14.51 -17.49 -8.34
CA ASP A 253 -14.23 -18.45 -7.27
C ASP A 253 -12.78 -18.30 -6.77
N TYR A 254 -12.53 -18.76 -5.56
CA TYR A 254 -11.19 -18.80 -4.97
C TYR A 254 -10.24 -19.72 -5.73
N CYS A 255 -8.95 -19.41 -5.71
CA CYS A 255 -7.94 -20.24 -6.37
C CYS A 255 -7.90 -21.67 -5.80
N ARG A 256 -7.51 -22.62 -6.66
CA ARG A 256 -7.42 -24.04 -6.28
C ARG A 256 -6.53 -24.27 -5.07
N THR A 257 -5.41 -23.53 -4.97
CA THR A 257 -4.45 -23.62 -3.86
C THR A 257 -5.15 -23.35 -2.53
N MET A 258 -5.88 -22.25 -2.43
CA MET A 258 -6.59 -21.90 -1.18
C MET A 258 -7.71 -22.88 -0.87
N ARG A 259 -8.52 -23.26 -1.87
CA ARG A 259 -9.59 -24.27 -1.66
C ARG A 259 -9.04 -25.60 -1.15
N SER A 260 -7.87 -26.00 -1.62
CA SER A 260 -7.23 -27.25 -1.19
C SER A 260 -6.63 -27.18 0.22
N LEU A 261 -5.96 -26.05 0.56
CA LEU A 261 -5.21 -25.92 1.81
C LEU A 261 -6.09 -25.47 2.98
N VAL A 262 -7.00 -24.54 2.73
CA VAL A 262 -7.92 -24.01 3.77
C VAL A 262 -9.13 -24.96 3.97
N GLY A 263 -9.56 -25.64 2.92
CA GLY A 263 -10.63 -26.64 2.98
C GLY A 263 -11.98 -26.03 3.37
N ASN A 264 -12.64 -26.62 4.36
CA ASN A 264 -13.99 -26.23 4.78
C ASN A 264 -14.03 -24.90 5.55
N ARG A 265 -12.91 -24.36 5.99
CA ARG A 265 -12.82 -23.03 6.63
C ARG A 265 -12.96 -21.89 5.63
N LEU A 266 -12.67 -22.14 4.35
CA LEU A 266 -12.84 -21.15 3.29
C LEU A 266 -14.33 -21.10 2.86
N PRO A 267 -15.00 -19.95 3.03
CA PRO A 267 -16.40 -19.80 2.58
C PRO A 267 -16.55 -20.08 1.07
N LYS A 268 -17.74 -20.45 0.65
CA LYS A 268 -18.04 -20.74 -0.75
C LYS A 268 -19.00 -19.71 -1.31
N PHE A 269 -18.74 -19.24 -2.51
CA PHE A 269 -19.67 -18.37 -3.22
C PHE A 269 -20.84 -19.20 -3.81
N THR A 270 -22.06 -18.71 -3.68
CA THR A 270 -23.19 -19.23 -4.44
C THR A 270 -23.02 -18.89 -5.94
N ALA A 271 -23.73 -19.58 -6.81
CA ALA A 271 -23.69 -19.29 -8.25
C ALA A 271 -24.06 -17.82 -8.58
N GLN A 272 -25.01 -17.26 -7.82
CA GLN A 272 -25.41 -15.86 -7.96
C GLN A 272 -24.29 -14.91 -7.52
N GLN A 273 -23.64 -15.17 -6.38
CA GLN A 273 -22.52 -14.39 -5.89
C GLN A 273 -21.33 -14.48 -6.85
N ALA A 274 -20.98 -15.68 -7.34
CA ALA A 274 -19.92 -15.89 -8.33
C ALA A 274 -20.15 -15.06 -9.60
N LYS A 275 -21.39 -15.00 -10.09
CA LYS A 275 -21.76 -14.17 -11.24
C LYS A 275 -21.62 -12.68 -10.96
N LEU A 276 -21.95 -12.23 -9.74
CA LEU A 276 -21.86 -10.85 -9.34
C LEU A 276 -20.39 -10.39 -9.20
N ILE A 277 -19.54 -11.25 -8.65
CA ILE A 277 -18.13 -10.98 -8.38
C ILE A 277 -17.29 -10.96 -9.66
N LYS A 278 -17.55 -11.92 -10.56
CA LYS A 278 -16.77 -12.09 -11.79
C LYS A 278 -16.86 -10.84 -12.68
N GLY A 279 -15.71 -10.18 -12.91
CA GLY A 279 -15.61 -8.96 -13.72
C GLY A 279 -16.08 -7.69 -13.01
N SER A 280 -16.16 -7.71 -11.67
CA SER A 280 -16.60 -6.57 -10.87
C SER A 280 -15.53 -5.48 -10.69
N MET A 281 -14.66 -5.27 -11.67
CA MET A 281 -13.68 -4.16 -11.67
C MET A 281 -13.44 -3.66 -13.09
N ASP A 282 -13.30 -2.34 -13.25
CA ASP A 282 -12.86 -1.71 -14.49
C ASP A 282 -11.35 -1.52 -14.51
N PHE A 283 -10.71 -1.42 -13.33
CA PHE A 283 -9.27 -1.32 -13.14
C PHE A 283 -8.84 -1.96 -11.82
N LEU A 284 -7.57 -2.32 -11.75
CA LEU A 284 -6.88 -2.75 -10.53
C LEU A 284 -6.02 -1.62 -9.98
N GLY A 285 -6.26 -1.19 -8.75
CA GLY A 285 -5.32 -0.41 -7.95
C GLY A 285 -4.30 -1.36 -7.31
N LEU A 286 -3.04 -0.99 -7.33
CA LEU A 286 -1.95 -1.81 -6.84
C LEU A 286 -1.05 -1.00 -5.90
N ASN A 287 -1.04 -1.35 -4.61
CA ASN A 287 -0.09 -0.83 -3.65
C ASN A 287 1.13 -1.75 -3.61
N TYR A 288 2.29 -1.23 -3.98
CA TYR A 288 3.54 -1.98 -3.99
C TYR A 288 4.65 -1.25 -3.24
N TYR A 289 5.22 -1.88 -2.23
CA TYR A 289 6.29 -1.31 -1.40
C TYR A 289 7.54 -2.17 -1.36
N THR A 290 7.38 -3.49 -1.35
CA THR A 290 8.45 -4.43 -0.97
C THR A 290 8.31 -5.80 -1.65
N ALA A 291 9.29 -6.66 -1.43
CA ALA A 291 9.28 -8.08 -1.76
C ALA A 291 9.68 -8.91 -0.53
N GLN A 292 9.42 -10.21 -0.55
CA GLN A 292 9.77 -11.13 0.53
C GLN A 292 10.29 -12.46 -0.03
N PHE A 293 11.18 -13.12 0.69
CA PHE A 293 11.54 -14.51 0.41
C PHE A 293 10.48 -15.45 0.97
N ALA A 294 10.12 -16.47 0.18
CA ALA A 294 9.22 -17.54 0.58
C ALA A 294 10.00 -18.85 0.67
N VAL A 295 9.97 -19.45 1.84
CA VAL A 295 10.58 -20.77 2.16
C VAL A 295 9.45 -21.78 2.33
N ASP A 296 9.63 -23.00 1.82
CA ASP A 296 8.66 -24.07 2.01
C ASP A 296 8.58 -24.51 3.49
N LYS A 297 7.35 -24.60 3.97
CA LYS A 297 7.03 -25.11 5.31
C LYS A 297 5.93 -26.15 5.22
N SER A 298 6.16 -27.20 4.43
CA SER A 298 5.17 -28.24 4.12
C SER A 298 4.71 -29.08 5.32
N SER A 299 5.35 -29.01 6.46
CA SER A 299 5.10 -29.86 7.64
C SER A 299 4.34 -29.14 8.78
N SER A 300 3.30 -28.35 8.49
CA SER A 300 2.42 -27.93 9.58
C SER A 300 1.48 -29.09 9.93
N ASN A 301 1.59 -29.61 11.14
CA ASN A 301 0.79 -30.75 11.65
C ASN A 301 -0.66 -30.37 11.97
N GLY A 302 -1.22 -29.33 11.35
CA GLY A 302 -2.58 -28.85 11.63
C GLY A 302 -2.77 -28.20 13.00
N VAL A 303 -1.69 -28.02 13.76
CA VAL A 303 -1.69 -27.31 15.04
C VAL A 303 -1.57 -25.81 14.76
N ASN A 304 -2.35 -24.98 15.47
CA ASN A 304 -2.33 -23.52 15.34
C ASN A 304 -2.65 -23.04 13.92
N GLN A 305 -3.80 -23.49 13.41
CA GLN A 305 -4.28 -23.05 12.08
C GLN A 305 -4.59 -21.57 12.05
N SER A 306 -4.12 -20.91 10.99
CA SER A 306 -4.37 -19.50 10.73
C SER A 306 -4.14 -19.20 9.25
N TYR A 307 -4.62 -18.05 8.79
CA TYR A 307 -4.32 -17.60 7.44
C TYR A 307 -2.81 -17.62 7.13
N THR A 308 -1.98 -17.12 8.05
CA THR A 308 -0.52 -17.04 7.85
C THR A 308 0.18 -18.40 7.84
N THR A 309 -0.41 -19.44 8.44
CA THR A 309 0.16 -20.82 8.44
C THR A 309 -0.36 -21.67 7.28
N ASP A 310 -1.57 -21.41 6.80
CA ASP A 310 -2.26 -22.22 5.78
C ASP A 310 -1.60 -22.20 4.40
N SER A 311 -0.83 -21.17 4.07
CA SER A 311 -0.09 -21.12 2.81
C SER A 311 1.05 -22.15 2.72
N HIS A 312 1.43 -22.76 3.85
CA HIS A 312 2.61 -23.62 3.98
C HIS A 312 3.88 -22.98 3.38
N ALA A 313 3.99 -21.66 3.53
CA ALA A 313 5.16 -20.88 3.16
C ALA A 313 5.53 -19.95 4.32
N THR A 314 6.78 -19.99 4.74
CA THR A 314 7.31 -19.00 5.67
C THR A 314 7.80 -17.83 4.88
N LEU A 315 7.31 -16.63 5.22
CA LEU A 315 7.77 -15.38 4.67
C LEU A 315 8.84 -14.80 5.60
N LEU A 316 10.03 -14.58 5.10
CA LEU A 316 11.11 -14.03 5.89
C LEU A 316 10.95 -12.52 5.96
N ILE A 317 10.63 -12.03 7.18
CA ILE A 317 10.28 -10.64 7.44
C ILE A 317 11.18 -9.99 8.51
N ASN A 318 11.86 -10.75 9.40
CA ASN A 318 12.29 -10.22 10.69
C ASN A 318 13.77 -9.89 10.84
N CYS A 319 13.99 -8.73 11.50
CA CYS A 319 15.29 -8.21 11.94
C CYS A 319 15.86 -8.89 13.20
N ASN A 320 15.10 -9.75 13.89
CA ASN A 320 15.51 -10.29 15.20
C ASN A 320 16.21 -11.66 15.15
N GLU A 321 16.22 -12.32 14.01
CA GLU A 321 17.05 -13.50 13.82
C GLU A 321 17.99 -13.24 12.64
N SER A 322 19.12 -12.69 12.91
CA SER A 322 20.36 -12.51 12.13
C SER A 322 20.32 -12.32 10.60
N VAL A 323 19.16 -12.35 9.93
CA VAL A 323 19.09 -12.20 8.44
C VAL A 323 17.76 -11.59 7.97
N SER A 324 17.48 -10.35 8.31
CA SER A 324 16.30 -9.67 7.82
C SER A 324 16.45 -9.28 6.34
N GLY A 325 15.63 -9.88 5.47
CA GLY A 325 15.67 -9.63 4.03
C GLY A 325 16.88 -10.23 3.32
N GLU A 326 17.60 -11.14 3.96
CA GLU A 326 18.69 -11.92 3.39
C GLU A 326 18.39 -13.41 3.46
N LEU A 327 18.88 -14.16 2.50
CA LEU A 327 18.94 -15.61 2.53
C LEU A 327 20.40 -16.03 2.32
N ASN A 328 21.00 -16.72 3.32
CA ASN A 328 22.41 -17.10 3.29
C ASN A 328 23.37 -15.94 2.97
N GLY A 329 23.13 -14.77 3.54
CA GLY A 329 23.91 -13.56 3.28
C GLY A 329 23.58 -12.83 1.98
N VAL A 330 22.59 -13.29 1.21
CA VAL A 330 22.14 -12.62 -0.03
C VAL A 330 20.87 -11.80 0.27
N PRO A 331 20.92 -10.47 0.18
CA PRO A 331 19.76 -9.63 0.43
C PRO A 331 18.70 -9.76 -0.66
N ILE A 332 17.41 -9.69 -0.27
CA ILE A 332 16.29 -9.67 -1.22
C ILE A 332 16.27 -8.36 -2.05
N GLY A 333 16.79 -7.30 -1.47
CA GLY A 333 16.92 -5.98 -2.06
C GLY A 333 18.00 -5.19 -1.36
N GLU A 334 18.08 -3.90 -1.62
CA GLU A 334 19.01 -3.04 -0.88
C GLU A 334 18.53 -2.90 0.57
N LYS A 335 19.39 -3.28 1.51
CA LYS A 335 19.17 -3.08 2.93
C LYS A 335 19.23 -1.60 3.24
N VAL A 336 18.23 -1.11 3.93
CA VAL A 336 18.32 0.15 4.64
C VAL A 336 18.81 -0.19 6.03
N TRP A 337 20.07 0.11 6.31
CA TRP A 337 20.75 -0.30 7.54
C TRP A 337 20.19 0.42 8.77
N HIS A 338 19.68 -0.35 9.74
CA HIS A 338 19.56 0.12 11.12
C HIS A 338 20.93 0.04 11.78
N ILE A 339 21.57 1.16 12.04
CA ILE A 339 22.62 1.19 13.04
C ILE A 339 21.92 1.35 14.39
N CYS A 340 21.60 0.24 15.04
CA CYS A 340 21.41 0.22 16.48
C CYS A 340 22.76 0.50 17.12
N ILE A 341 23.05 1.74 17.49
CA ILE A 341 24.08 2.03 18.47
C ILE A 341 23.51 1.61 19.82
N LEU A 342 23.62 0.32 20.12
CA LEU A 342 23.59 -0.12 21.51
C LEU A 342 24.97 0.20 22.10
N ALA A 343 25.04 1.31 22.79
CA ALA A 343 26.12 1.59 23.74
C ALA A 343 26.04 0.55 24.87
N THR A 344 26.75 -0.57 24.71
CA THR A 344 27.14 -1.42 25.85
C THR A 344 28.50 -2.03 25.57
N SER A 345 29.47 -1.55 26.39
CA SER A 345 30.68 -2.21 26.89
C SER A 345 31.69 -2.85 25.94
N GLU A 346 32.82 -2.30 25.99
CA GLU A 346 34.27 -2.57 25.83
C GLU A 346 34.82 -3.92 25.32
N VAL A 347 34.06 -4.88 24.83
CA VAL A 347 34.62 -6.19 24.44
C VAL A 347 34.68 -6.42 22.92
N TYR A 348 34.26 -5.48 22.08
CA TYR A 348 34.20 -5.67 20.62
C TYR A 348 35.28 -4.93 19.81
N LEU A 349 36.33 -4.43 20.45
CA LEU A 349 37.32 -3.58 19.76
C LEU A 349 38.42 -4.36 19.01
N THR A 350 38.61 -5.64 19.23
CA THR A 350 39.75 -6.39 18.69
C THR A 350 39.51 -7.11 17.38
N THR A 351 38.25 -7.33 16.96
CA THR A 351 37.94 -8.00 15.67
C THR A 351 37.58 -7.06 14.52
N LYS A 352 37.39 -5.76 14.79
CA LYS A 352 37.06 -4.74 13.78
C LYS A 352 38.23 -4.22 12.96
N LEU A 353 39.47 -4.38 13.41
CA LEU A 353 40.64 -3.80 12.75
C LEU A 353 41.08 -4.53 11.45
N THR A 354 40.66 -5.79 11.26
CA THR A 354 41.03 -6.56 10.06
C THR A 354 40.00 -6.37 8.90
N PHE A 355 38.82 -5.91 9.17
CA PHE A 355 37.76 -5.65 8.15
C PHE A 355 37.80 -4.20 7.64
N CYS A 356 38.37 -3.27 8.38
CA CYS A 356 38.50 -1.88 8.00
C CYS A 356 39.53 -1.62 6.84
N GLY A 357 40.44 -2.51 6.62
CA GLY A 357 41.50 -2.37 5.57
C GLY A 357 41.00 -2.56 4.14
N LEU A 358 39.85 -3.23 3.92
CA LEU A 358 39.26 -3.42 2.59
C LEU A 358 38.22 -2.36 2.22
N ILE A 359 37.71 -1.62 3.19
CA ILE A 359 36.67 -0.59 2.98
C ILE A 359 37.27 0.78 2.65
N SER A 360 38.58 0.99 2.87
CA SER A 360 39.24 2.28 2.63
C SER A 360 39.36 2.69 1.15
N LYS A 361 39.01 1.83 0.19
CA LYS A 361 38.96 2.15 -1.24
C LYS A 361 37.59 2.45 -1.82
N LEU A 362 36.55 2.48 -0.97
CA LEU A 362 35.16 2.83 -1.36
C LEU A 362 34.70 4.19 -0.81
N HIS A 363 35.60 5.00 -0.26
CA HIS A 363 35.33 6.31 0.28
C HIS A 363 35.35 7.40 -0.77
N THR A 364 34.26 7.53 -1.54
CA THR A 364 33.88 8.81 -2.17
C THR A 364 32.36 8.97 -2.28
N LEU A 365 31.56 8.32 -1.44
CA LEU A 365 30.15 8.66 -1.28
C LEU A 365 29.95 9.22 0.13
N PRO A 366 29.28 10.38 0.29
CA PRO A 366 28.94 10.87 1.60
C PRO A 366 28.05 9.82 2.29
N SER A 367 28.48 9.38 3.47
CA SER A 367 27.72 8.51 4.36
C SER A 367 26.51 9.29 4.89
N ILE A 368 25.37 9.23 4.19
CA ILE A 368 24.10 9.65 4.72
C ILE A 368 23.32 8.38 5.02
N GLU A 369 23.37 7.98 6.28
CA GLU A 369 22.62 6.86 6.84
C GLU A 369 21.16 7.27 7.04
N HIS A 370 20.32 7.10 6.03
CA HIS A 370 18.88 7.25 6.16
C HIS A 370 18.23 5.88 6.20
N GLN A 371 17.57 5.59 7.33
CA GLN A 371 16.85 4.35 7.59
C GLN A 371 15.43 4.42 7.02
N ALA A 372 14.91 3.32 6.42
CA ALA A 372 13.48 3.10 6.37
C ALA A 372 12.96 3.00 7.82
N GLY A 373 11.87 3.69 8.11
CA GLY A 373 11.27 3.68 9.45
C GLY A 373 10.68 2.33 9.81
N SER A 374 10.23 1.60 8.79
CA SER A 374 9.53 0.32 8.94
C SER A 374 10.46 -0.87 8.70
N ASN A 375 10.46 -1.82 9.63
CA ASN A 375 11.26 -3.04 9.55
C ASN A 375 10.79 -4.05 8.48
N TRP A 376 9.59 -3.86 7.92
CA TRP A 376 9.00 -4.72 6.89
C TRP A 376 9.32 -4.27 5.45
N LEU A 377 9.85 -3.04 5.26
CA LEU A 377 10.04 -2.44 3.96
C LEU A 377 11.47 -2.67 3.44
N TYR A 378 11.61 -3.47 2.39
CA TYR A 378 12.85 -3.75 1.67
C TYR A 378 12.77 -3.21 0.25
N VAL A 379 13.78 -2.48 -0.18
CA VAL A 379 13.79 -1.81 -1.48
C VAL A 379 14.09 -2.80 -2.60
N TYR A 380 13.05 -3.25 -3.30
CA TYR A 380 13.18 -4.21 -4.40
C TYR A 380 12.44 -3.74 -5.67
N PRO A 381 12.98 -2.74 -6.38
CA PRO A 381 12.30 -2.14 -7.54
C PRO A 381 12.04 -3.12 -8.69
N LYS A 382 12.92 -4.11 -8.88
CA LYS A 382 12.72 -5.18 -9.87
C LYS A 382 11.43 -5.97 -9.61
N GLY A 383 11.02 -6.08 -8.36
CA GLY A 383 9.84 -6.83 -7.94
C GLY A 383 8.55 -6.28 -8.54
N VAL A 384 8.39 -4.94 -8.63
CA VAL A 384 7.20 -4.36 -9.25
C VAL A 384 7.06 -4.80 -10.72
N ARG A 385 8.16 -4.86 -11.48
CA ARG A 385 8.13 -5.36 -12.86
C ARG A 385 7.71 -6.82 -12.94
N LEU A 386 8.29 -7.67 -12.07
CA LEU A 386 7.96 -9.10 -12.04
C LEU A 386 6.49 -9.33 -11.68
N LEU A 387 5.97 -8.59 -10.70
CA LEU A 387 4.59 -8.63 -10.28
C LEU A 387 3.64 -8.17 -11.41
N LEU A 388 3.94 -7.07 -12.06
CA LEU A 388 3.13 -6.54 -13.17
C LEU A 388 3.06 -7.52 -14.35
N HIS A 389 4.16 -8.19 -14.70
CA HIS A 389 4.15 -9.25 -15.71
C HIS A 389 3.36 -10.50 -15.26
N TYR A 390 3.44 -10.86 -13.98
CA TYR A 390 2.64 -11.94 -13.42
C TYR A 390 1.14 -11.64 -13.54
N ILE A 391 0.73 -10.42 -13.17
CA ILE A 391 -0.66 -9.96 -13.27
C ILE A 391 -1.11 -9.98 -14.74
N ARG A 392 -0.32 -9.41 -15.64
CA ARG A 392 -0.63 -9.45 -17.09
C ARG A 392 -0.88 -10.87 -17.59
N LYS A 393 0.01 -11.79 -17.24
CA LYS A 393 -0.07 -13.18 -17.73
C LYS A 393 -1.24 -13.95 -17.10
N LYS A 394 -1.46 -13.82 -15.80
CA LYS A 394 -2.46 -14.61 -15.05
C LYS A 394 -3.86 -14.03 -15.19
N TYR A 395 -4.03 -12.72 -15.31
CA TYR A 395 -5.30 -12.00 -15.21
C TYR A 395 -5.67 -11.19 -16.46
N ASN A 396 -5.16 -11.61 -17.62
CA ASN A 396 -5.53 -11.04 -18.92
C ASN A 396 -5.29 -9.51 -19.06
N ASN A 397 -4.13 -9.03 -18.56
CA ASN A 397 -3.68 -7.65 -18.71
C ASN A 397 -4.72 -6.58 -18.33
N PRO A 398 -5.21 -6.55 -17.09
CA PRO A 398 -6.18 -5.54 -16.67
C PRO A 398 -5.55 -4.13 -16.70
N ILE A 399 -6.39 -3.10 -16.75
CA ILE A 399 -5.96 -1.72 -16.50
C ILE A 399 -5.42 -1.64 -15.07
N ILE A 400 -4.21 -1.12 -14.88
CA ILE A 400 -3.56 -1.00 -13.58
C ILE A 400 -3.24 0.47 -13.27
N TYR A 401 -3.53 0.89 -12.06
CA TYR A 401 -2.96 2.09 -11.45
C TYR A 401 -2.10 1.65 -10.26
N ILE A 402 -0.83 2.10 -10.19
CA ILE A 402 -0.05 1.98 -8.96
C ILE A 402 -0.61 3.02 -8.00
N THR A 403 -1.46 2.60 -7.09
CA THR A 403 -2.24 3.49 -6.21
C THR A 403 -1.48 3.91 -4.96
N GLU A 404 -0.43 3.16 -4.60
CA GLU A 404 0.56 3.56 -3.61
C GLU A 404 1.92 2.94 -3.92
N ASN A 405 2.96 3.76 -3.78
CA ASN A 405 4.36 3.36 -3.76
C ASN A 405 5.14 4.42 -2.99
N GLY A 406 5.97 4.02 -2.05
CA GLY A 406 6.70 4.95 -1.18
C GLY A 406 7.66 4.26 -0.23
N ILE A 407 8.43 5.07 0.47
CA ILE A 407 9.35 4.63 1.52
C ILE A 407 9.30 5.62 2.67
N ASP A 408 9.39 5.10 3.88
CA ASP A 408 9.36 5.89 5.10
C ASP A 408 10.75 6.14 5.70
N GLU A 409 10.78 7.11 6.58
CA GLU A 409 11.92 7.46 7.43
C GLU A 409 11.46 7.49 8.89
N VAL A 410 12.37 7.15 9.82
CA VAL A 410 12.10 7.33 11.26
C VAL A 410 11.99 8.81 11.57
N SER A 411 10.93 9.20 12.28
CA SER A 411 10.81 10.56 12.82
C SER A 411 11.86 10.80 13.88
N ASN A 412 12.86 11.64 13.59
CA ASN A 412 13.92 11.99 14.51
C ASN A 412 13.87 13.49 14.82
N SER A 413 13.43 13.84 16.03
CA SER A 413 13.29 15.22 16.47
C SER A 413 14.62 15.88 16.86
N THR A 414 15.74 15.16 16.87
CA THR A 414 17.06 15.71 17.18
C THR A 414 17.81 16.21 15.95
N LEU A 415 17.36 15.81 14.74
CA LEU A 415 17.97 16.26 13.50
C LEU A 415 17.56 17.71 13.17
N PRO A 416 18.47 18.53 12.66
CA PRO A 416 18.13 19.82 12.07
C PRO A 416 17.15 19.66 10.91
N LEU A 417 16.25 20.64 10.72
CA LEU A 417 15.22 20.57 9.67
C LEU A 417 15.82 20.34 8.27
N HIS A 418 16.95 20.99 7.94
CA HIS A 418 17.55 20.84 6.61
C HIS A 418 18.04 19.40 6.33
N ASP A 419 18.47 18.66 7.36
CA ASP A 419 18.88 17.27 7.22
C ASP A 419 17.66 16.37 6.95
N VAL A 420 16.57 16.60 7.68
CA VAL A 420 15.30 15.86 7.48
C VAL A 420 14.69 16.14 6.10
N LEU A 421 14.90 17.33 5.54
CA LEU A 421 14.40 17.69 4.21
C LEU A 421 15.27 17.10 3.06
N THR A 422 16.46 16.57 3.37
CA THR A 422 17.40 16.05 2.37
C THR A 422 17.22 14.52 2.20
N ASP A 423 16.07 14.10 1.71
CA ASP A 423 15.66 12.69 1.59
C ASP A 423 16.12 12.02 0.26
N ASN A 424 17.43 12.03 0.00
CA ASN A 424 18.05 11.45 -1.20
C ASN A 424 17.64 9.99 -1.44
N PHE A 425 17.49 9.21 -0.37
CA PHE A 425 17.12 7.81 -0.47
C PHE A 425 15.70 7.63 -1.03
N ARG A 426 14.75 8.50 -0.66
CA ARG A 426 13.40 8.51 -1.20
C ARG A 426 13.38 8.89 -2.68
N VAL A 427 14.21 9.85 -3.10
CA VAL A 427 14.40 10.19 -4.53
C VAL A 427 14.89 8.96 -5.30
N MET A 428 15.90 8.25 -4.78
CA MET A 428 16.44 7.04 -5.40
C MET A 428 15.40 5.92 -5.48
N TYR A 429 14.61 5.73 -4.43
CA TYR A 429 13.51 4.76 -4.39
C TYR A 429 12.51 5.01 -5.53
N TYR A 430 11.98 6.23 -5.66
CA TYR A 430 11.03 6.59 -6.71
C TYR A 430 11.63 6.45 -8.11
N ARG A 431 12.83 6.95 -8.33
CA ARG A 431 13.51 6.82 -9.65
C ARG A 431 13.63 5.37 -10.10
N ARG A 432 14.03 4.48 -9.21
CA ARG A 432 14.20 3.05 -9.52
C ARG A 432 12.86 2.38 -9.80
N HIS A 433 11.84 2.60 -8.98
CA HIS A 433 10.51 2.02 -9.19
C HIS A 433 9.88 2.53 -10.50
N LEU A 434 9.89 3.83 -10.73
CA LEU A 434 9.37 4.42 -11.97
C LEU A 434 10.10 3.92 -13.22
N SER A 435 11.42 3.70 -13.15
CA SER A 435 12.18 3.10 -14.26
C SER A 435 11.70 1.70 -14.61
N TYR A 436 11.44 0.84 -13.60
CA TYR A 436 10.91 -0.50 -13.85
C TYR A 436 9.46 -0.47 -14.33
N ILE A 437 8.62 0.44 -13.82
CA ILE A 437 7.24 0.63 -14.29
C ILE A 437 7.25 1.08 -15.76
N GLN A 438 8.05 2.08 -16.12
CA GLN A 438 8.19 2.56 -17.50
C GLN A 438 8.62 1.44 -18.45
N ARG A 439 9.61 0.64 -18.04
CA ARG A 439 10.04 -0.54 -18.83
C ARG A 439 8.88 -1.53 -19.02
N THR A 440 8.12 -1.80 -17.96
CA THR A 440 7.00 -2.74 -17.99
C THR A 440 5.87 -2.28 -18.93
N ILE A 441 5.62 -0.96 -18.97
CA ILE A 441 4.68 -0.36 -19.94
C ILE A 441 5.16 -0.58 -21.37
N LYS A 442 6.45 -0.35 -21.66
CA LYS A 442 7.03 -0.63 -22.99
C LYS A 442 6.93 -2.10 -23.38
N GLU A 443 6.93 -3.01 -22.41
CA GLU A 443 6.75 -4.45 -22.59
C GLU A 443 5.27 -4.85 -22.72
N GLY A 444 4.33 -3.88 -22.73
CA GLY A 444 2.92 -4.04 -23.06
C GLY A 444 2.01 -4.33 -21.88
N VAL A 445 2.41 -4.05 -20.63
CA VAL A 445 1.50 -4.08 -19.47
C VAL A 445 0.70 -2.77 -19.43
N ASP A 446 -0.61 -2.85 -19.19
CA ASP A 446 -1.51 -1.69 -19.19
C ASP A 446 -1.49 -0.95 -17.85
N VAL A 447 -0.37 -0.27 -17.54
CA VAL A 447 -0.27 0.61 -16.37
C VAL A 447 -0.54 2.03 -16.81
N ARG A 448 -1.53 2.69 -16.19
CA ARG A 448 -2.03 4.01 -16.62
C ARG A 448 -1.78 5.13 -15.62
N GLY A 449 -1.26 4.85 -14.44
CA GLY A 449 -0.92 5.88 -13.46
C GLY A 449 -0.10 5.38 -12.29
N PHE A 450 0.45 6.35 -11.57
CA PHE A 450 1.31 6.15 -10.41
C PHE A 450 1.01 7.20 -9.35
N PHE A 451 0.81 6.77 -8.11
CA PHE A 451 0.55 7.63 -6.96
C PHE A 451 1.63 7.40 -5.90
N ALA A 452 2.31 8.48 -5.54
CA ALA A 452 3.27 8.46 -4.44
C ALA A 452 2.53 8.36 -3.09
N TRP A 453 2.99 7.47 -2.21
CA TRP A 453 2.62 7.44 -0.80
C TRP A 453 3.76 7.99 0.05
N SER A 454 3.58 9.16 0.67
CA SER A 454 2.40 10.00 0.69
C SER A 454 2.80 11.44 0.32
N ILE A 455 1.81 12.27 0.01
CA ILE A 455 2.10 13.68 -0.28
C ILE A 455 2.64 14.40 0.96
N PHE A 456 2.10 14.09 2.15
CA PHE A 456 2.48 14.66 3.45
C PHE A 456 2.79 13.57 4.46
N ASP A 457 3.67 13.86 5.43
CA ASP A 457 3.76 13.06 6.64
C ASP A 457 2.38 13.04 7.32
N ASN A 458 1.91 11.87 7.71
CA ASN A 458 0.58 11.65 8.28
C ASN A 458 0.63 10.69 9.47
N PHE A 459 -0.53 10.34 10.02
CA PHE A 459 -0.69 9.31 11.05
C PHE A 459 -0.56 7.93 10.40
N GLU A 460 0.59 7.26 10.61
CA GLU A 460 0.91 5.97 9.98
C GLU A 460 0.47 4.80 10.86
N TRP A 461 -0.85 4.64 10.99
CA TRP A 461 -1.49 3.52 11.70
C TRP A 461 -0.84 3.21 13.06
N ASN A 462 -0.40 1.97 13.30
CA ASN A 462 0.25 1.55 14.55
C ASN A 462 1.58 2.28 14.83
N SER A 463 2.23 2.80 13.81
CA SER A 463 3.44 3.62 13.95
C SER A 463 3.15 5.06 14.37
N GLY A 464 1.88 5.50 14.33
CA GLY A 464 1.49 6.86 14.67
C GLY A 464 2.28 7.90 13.86
N TYR A 465 2.98 8.80 14.54
CA TYR A 465 3.82 9.83 13.92
C TYR A 465 5.32 9.50 13.95
N THR A 466 5.69 8.25 14.26
CA THR A 466 7.09 7.81 14.32
C THR A 466 7.66 7.44 12.96
N SER A 467 6.81 7.14 11.99
CA SER A 467 7.15 6.83 10.61
C SER A 467 6.67 7.96 9.67
N ARG A 468 7.52 8.38 8.74
CA ARG A 468 7.29 9.51 7.85
C ARG A 468 7.41 9.11 6.39
N PHE A 469 6.29 8.96 5.69
CA PHE A 469 6.23 8.64 4.26
C PHE A 469 6.18 9.88 3.36
N GLY A 470 5.88 11.05 3.92
CA GLY A 470 5.62 12.26 3.17
C GLY A 470 6.79 12.70 2.29
N VAL A 471 6.50 13.08 1.03
CA VAL A 471 7.45 13.86 0.22
C VAL A 471 7.51 15.32 0.68
N ASN A 472 6.51 15.77 1.43
CA ASN A 472 6.55 17.00 2.19
C ASN A 472 6.55 16.68 3.69
N TYR A 473 7.48 17.29 4.41
CA TYR A 473 7.56 17.22 5.86
C TYR A 473 6.43 18.02 6.50
N VAL A 474 5.81 17.46 7.55
CA VAL A 474 4.83 18.16 8.37
C VAL A 474 5.43 18.37 9.76
N ASP A 475 5.53 19.62 10.19
CA ASP A 475 5.94 19.94 11.55
C ASP A 475 4.74 19.83 12.49
N PHE A 476 4.59 18.70 13.14
CA PHE A 476 3.48 18.43 14.07
C PHE A 476 3.53 19.28 15.36
N LYS A 477 4.66 19.97 15.62
CA LYS A 477 4.85 20.81 16.80
C LYS A 477 4.71 22.30 16.52
N ASP A 478 4.82 22.73 15.25
CA ASP A 478 4.73 24.13 14.84
C ASP A 478 3.58 24.33 13.85
N GLY A 479 2.36 24.26 14.35
CA GLY A 479 1.14 24.60 13.59
C GLY A 479 0.94 23.77 12.31
N LEU A 480 1.48 22.56 12.25
CA LEU A 480 1.41 21.68 11.08
C LEU A 480 2.02 22.29 9.80
N LYS A 481 3.03 23.14 9.92
CA LYS A 481 3.71 23.73 8.76
C LYS A 481 4.25 22.65 7.82
N ARG A 482 4.12 22.87 6.51
CA ARG A 482 4.59 21.98 5.45
C ARG A 482 5.89 22.49 4.87
N TYR A 483 6.88 21.61 4.73
CA TYR A 483 8.15 21.90 4.10
C TYR A 483 8.44 20.88 3.00
N PRO A 484 8.68 21.31 1.74
CA PRO A 484 9.00 20.37 0.67
C PRO A 484 10.34 19.71 0.92
N LYS A 485 10.36 18.37 0.96
CA LYS A 485 11.61 17.60 0.99
C LYS A 485 12.26 17.60 -0.40
N LEU A 486 13.50 17.13 -0.50
CA LEU A 486 14.19 16.98 -1.77
C LEU A 486 13.39 16.11 -2.76
N SER A 487 12.69 15.09 -2.29
CA SER A 487 11.81 14.27 -3.11
C SER A 487 10.64 15.04 -3.72
N ALA A 488 10.03 15.99 -3.00
CA ALA A 488 8.99 16.87 -3.58
C ALA A 488 9.58 17.76 -4.67
N GLN A 489 10.75 18.33 -4.45
CA GLN A 489 11.45 19.16 -5.45
C GLN A 489 11.82 18.33 -6.68
N TRP A 490 12.30 17.09 -6.47
CA TRP A 490 12.58 16.15 -7.53
C TRP A 490 11.33 15.80 -8.35
N PHE A 491 10.18 15.52 -7.71
CA PHE A 491 8.91 15.30 -8.42
C PHE A 491 8.50 16.53 -9.25
N LYS A 492 8.64 17.72 -8.68
CA LYS A 492 8.35 18.96 -9.42
C LYS A 492 9.15 19.07 -10.71
N VAL A 493 10.45 18.78 -10.67
CA VAL A 493 11.32 18.79 -11.87
C VAL A 493 10.97 17.63 -12.80
N PHE A 494 10.77 16.43 -12.26
CA PHE A 494 10.41 15.23 -13.02
C PHE A 494 9.09 15.41 -13.79
N LEU A 495 8.12 16.12 -13.22
CA LEU A 495 6.78 16.34 -13.76
C LEU A 495 6.68 17.58 -14.69
N GLN A 496 7.71 18.39 -14.81
CA GLN A 496 7.74 19.47 -15.79
C GLN A 496 7.60 18.91 -17.22
N LYS A 497 6.76 19.60 -18.02
CA LYS A 497 6.48 19.23 -19.43
C LYS A 497 7.58 19.72 -20.34
#